data_baa2a0d8a624e584ecd3b48a2f4a5f6d
#
_entry.id   baa2a0d8a624e584ecd3b48a2f4a5f6d
#
_cell.length_a   1.000
_cell.length_b   1.000
_cell.length_c   1.000
_cell.angle_alpha   90.00
_cell.angle_beta   90.00
_cell.angle_gamma   90.00
#
_symmetry.space_group_name_H-M   'P 1'
#
loop_
_entity.id
_entity.type
_entity.pdbx_description
1 polymer ?
#
loop_
_entity_poly.entity_id
_entity_poly.type
_entity_poly.pdbx_seq_one_letter_code
_entity_poly.pdbx_strand_id
1 'polypeptide(L)'
;MRLPSSLRIKQSREFARLKSEGASFPGRFLVLSVLRGVSGGSFKFGLITSGRLGIAVVRNKIRRRLREIIRTHQDRIVEGCHVVVIARWKSPDATQVELERDWLKLAARAGILQPPTHQP
;
A
#
# COMPACT_ATOMS: atom_id res chain seq x y z
N MET A 1 -0.92 -13.11 -11.70
CA MET A 1 0.12 -12.13 -12.08
C MET A 1 0.90 -11.68 -10.87
N ARG A 2 2.19 -11.55 -11.00
CA ARG A 2 3.05 -11.12 -9.88
C ARG A 2 3.28 -9.62 -9.94
N LEU A 3 3.57 -9.03 -8.76
CA LEU A 3 4.02 -7.65 -8.71
C LEU A 3 5.51 -7.62 -9.07
N PRO A 4 5.90 -6.90 -10.12
CA PRO A 4 7.32 -6.78 -10.46
C PRO A 4 8.10 -6.10 -9.32
N SER A 5 9.33 -6.55 -9.11
CA SER A 5 10.18 -5.96 -8.09
C SER A 5 10.49 -4.48 -8.37
N SER A 6 10.40 -4.07 -9.64
CA SER A 6 10.60 -2.68 -10.02
C SER A 6 9.55 -1.73 -9.44
N LEU A 7 8.40 -2.25 -9.01
CA LEU A 7 7.36 -1.43 -8.38
C LEU A 7 7.61 -1.19 -6.90
N ARG A 8 8.63 -1.81 -6.32
CA ARG A 8 8.92 -1.63 -4.89
C ARG A 8 9.77 -0.40 -4.65
N ILE A 9 9.42 0.35 -3.61
CA ILE A 9 10.26 1.45 -3.14
C ILE A 9 11.45 0.84 -2.42
N LYS A 10 12.66 1.16 -2.86
CA LYS A 10 13.88 0.54 -2.34
C LYS A 10 14.84 1.50 -1.65
N GLN A 11 14.74 2.79 -1.96
CA GLN A 11 15.71 3.77 -1.47
C GLN A 11 15.19 4.51 -0.24
N SER A 12 16.05 4.70 0.73
CA SER A 12 15.71 5.42 1.96
C SER A 12 15.21 6.84 1.68
N ARG A 13 15.81 7.50 0.67
CA ARG A 13 15.39 8.86 0.32
C ARG A 13 13.96 8.91 -0.22
N GLU A 14 13.50 7.83 -0.87
CA GLU A 14 12.13 7.76 -1.36
C GLU A 14 11.15 7.68 -0.19
N PHE A 15 11.46 6.87 0.82
CA PHE A 15 10.67 6.79 2.03
C PHE A 15 10.67 8.11 2.80
N ALA A 16 11.84 8.75 2.90
CA ALA A 16 11.97 10.01 3.60
C ALA A 16 11.16 11.12 2.92
N ARG A 17 11.23 11.18 1.60
CA ARG A 17 10.46 12.16 0.83
C ARG A 17 8.96 11.94 1.02
N LEU A 18 8.53 10.70 1.01
CA LEU A 18 7.14 10.36 1.19
C LEU A 18 6.66 10.77 2.58
N LYS A 19 7.51 10.59 3.59
CA LYS A 19 7.20 10.97 4.96
C LYS A 19 7.07 12.50 5.11
N SER A 20 7.93 13.26 4.45
CA SER A 20 7.96 14.72 4.60
C SER A 20 6.98 15.44 3.68
N GLU A 21 6.72 14.92 2.48
CA GLU A 21 5.90 15.59 1.47
C GLU A 21 4.58 14.88 1.20
N GLY A 22 4.45 13.62 1.57
CA GLY A 22 3.25 12.85 1.30
C GLY A 22 2.12 13.15 2.25
N ALA A 23 0.93 12.67 1.91
CA ALA A 23 -0.25 12.76 2.74
C ALA A 23 -0.52 11.40 3.39
N SER A 24 -0.96 11.40 4.65
CA SER A 24 -1.28 10.19 5.39
C SER A 24 -2.78 10.03 5.56
N PHE A 25 -3.25 8.81 5.37
CA PHE A 25 -4.66 8.46 5.48
C PHE A 25 -4.79 7.29 6.45
N PRO A 26 -5.19 7.54 7.69
CA PRO A 26 -5.32 6.47 8.69
C PRO A 26 -6.61 5.69 8.51
N GLY A 27 -6.50 4.39 8.60
CA GLY A 27 -7.64 3.47 8.60
C GLY A 27 -7.66 2.66 9.87
N ARG A 28 -8.53 1.66 9.90
CA ARG A 28 -8.69 0.80 11.07
C ARG A 28 -7.47 -0.10 11.28
N PHE A 29 -7.00 -0.71 10.21
CA PHE A 29 -5.91 -1.69 10.26
C PHE A 29 -4.64 -1.19 9.61
N LEU A 30 -4.74 -0.19 8.75
CA LEU A 30 -3.65 0.30 7.94
C LEU A 30 -3.57 1.82 8.00
N VAL A 31 -2.37 2.34 7.71
CA VAL A 31 -2.20 3.75 7.38
C VAL A 31 -1.62 3.80 5.99
N LEU A 32 -2.19 4.60 5.12
CA LEU A 32 -1.70 4.79 3.77
C LEU A 32 -0.98 6.14 3.70
N SER A 33 0.28 6.11 3.24
CA SER A 33 1.04 7.32 3.01
C SER A 33 1.29 7.44 1.51
N VAL A 34 0.93 8.55 0.91
CA VAL A 34 0.89 8.72 -0.54
C VAL A 34 1.57 9.99 -0.98
N LEU A 35 2.36 9.91 -2.04
CA LEU A 35 2.94 11.07 -2.72
C LEU A 35 2.69 10.89 -4.21
N ARG A 36 2.01 11.86 -4.83
CA ARG A 36 1.61 11.77 -6.23
C ARG A 36 2.54 12.58 -7.11
N GLY A 37 2.62 12.17 -8.39
CA GLY A 37 3.38 12.92 -9.39
C GLY A 37 4.88 12.91 -9.19
N VAL A 38 5.43 11.89 -8.55
CA VAL A 38 6.86 11.85 -8.24
C VAL A 38 7.71 11.11 -9.26
N SER A 39 7.07 10.34 -10.13
CA SER A 39 7.81 9.63 -11.16
C SER A 39 6.97 9.49 -12.41
N GLY A 40 7.61 9.33 -13.55
CA GLY A 40 6.91 8.94 -14.76
C GLY A 40 6.74 7.43 -14.77
N GLY A 41 5.63 6.94 -15.30
CA GLY A 41 5.37 5.52 -15.41
C GLY A 41 4.61 4.94 -14.24
N SER A 42 4.84 3.67 -13.94
CA SER A 42 4.06 2.91 -12.97
C SER A 42 4.21 3.45 -11.55
N PHE A 43 3.22 3.14 -10.72
CA PHE A 43 3.30 3.44 -9.31
C PHE A 43 4.43 2.63 -8.64
N LYS A 44 4.86 3.08 -7.48
CA LYS A 44 5.76 2.30 -6.61
C LYS A 44 5.13 2.16 -5.24
N PHE A 45 5.38 1.04 -4.59
CA PHE A 45 4.82 0.78 -3.27
C PHE A 45 5.87 0.29 -2.28
N GLY A 46 5.58 0.52 -1.00
CA GLY A 46 6.36 -0.02 0.09
C GLY A 46 5.44 -0.54 1.18
N LEU A 47 5.93 -1.49 1.96
CA LEU A 47 5.18 -2.06 3.07
C LEU A 47 6.00 -1.90 4.35
N ILE A 48 5.37 -1.41 5.41
CA ILE A 48 6.01 -1.28 6.70
C ILE A 48 5.27 -2.16 7.70
N THR A 49 5.99 -3.16 8.23
CA THR A 49 5.48 -4.06 9.26
C THR A 49 6.46 -4.04 10.42
N SER A 50 6.14 -3.31 11.48
CA SER A 50 7.04 -3.17 12.63
C SER A 50 7.02 -4.40 13.52
N GLY A 51 8.02 -4.48 14.42
CA GLY A 51 8.09 -5.56 15.40
C GLY A 51 6.93 -5.59 16.38
N ARG A 52 6.17 -4.50 16.49
CA ARG A 52 4.99 -4.42 17.34
C ARG A 52 3.86 -5.34 16.88
N LEU A 53 3.88 -5.76 15.62
CA LEU A 53 2.87 -6.66 15.07
C LEU A 53 3.04 -8.10 15.57
N GLY A 54 4.25 -8.47 15.99
CA GLY A 54 4.55 -9.79 16.44
C GLY A 54 5.86 -10.32 15.88
N ILE A 55 6.05 -11.62 15.97
CA ILE A 55 7.24 -12.28 15.46
C ILE A 55 7.29 -12.25 13.94
N ALA A 56 8.43 -12.66 13.37
CA ALA A 56 8.67 -12.61 11.93
C ALA A 56 7.60 -13.34 11.12
N VAL A 57 7.10 -14.48 11.61
CA VAL A 57 6.06 -15.24 10.92
C VAL A 57 4.80 -14.41 10.73
N VAL A 58 4.38 -13.71 11.78
CA VAL A 58 3.19 -12.85 11.75
C VAL A 58 3.41 -11.70 10.77
N ARG A 59 4.56 -11.03 10.87
CA ARG A 59 4.88 -9.90 9.99
C ARG A 59 4.93 -10.31 8.52
N ASN A 60 5.53 -11.46 8.23
CA ASN A 60 5.61 -11.97 6.86
C ASN A 60 4.22 -12.31 6.30
N LYS A 61 3.34 -12.84 7.14
CA LYS A 61 1.97 -13.14 6.75
C LYS A 61 1.23 -11.88 6.35
N ILE A 62 1.39 -10.80 7.14
CA ILE A 62 0.75 -9.53 6.83
C ILE A 62 1.29 -8.96 5.53
N ARG A 63 2.62 -8.97 5.34
CA ARG A 63 3.24 -8.50 4.10
C ARG A 63 2.70 -9.23 2.88
N ARG A 64 2.59 -10.55 2.98
CA ARG A 64 2.08 -11.38 1.89
C ARG A 64 0.64 -11.00 1.56
N ARG A 65 -0.19 -10.79 2.58
CA ARG A 65 -1.59 -10.39 2.39
C ARG A 65 -1.69 -9.02 1.73
N LEU A 66 -0.87 -8.07 2.17
CA LEU A 66 -0.87 -6.72 1.60
C LEU A 66 -0.39 -6.72 0.15
N ARG A 67 0.65 -7.51 -0.16
CA ARG A 67 1.11 -7.64 -1.54
C ARG A 67 0.02 -8.20 -2.43
N GLU A 68 -0.74 -9.17 -1.92
CA GLU A 68 -1.84 -9.76 -2.68
C GLU A 68 -2.92 -8.74 -2.97
N ILE A 69 -3.24 -7.87 -2.02
CA ILE A 69 -4.21 -6.80 -2.21
C ILE A 69 -3.74 -5.82 -3.29
N ILE A 70 -2.48 -5.39 -3.21
CA ILE A 70 -1.91 -4.47 -4.19
C ILE A 70 -1.88 -5.13 -5.57
N ARG A 71 -1.47 -6.39 -5.63
CA ARG A 71 -1.42 -7.15 -6.89
C ARG A 71 -2.80 -7.21 -7.55
N THR A 72 -3.82 -7.49 -6.76
CA THR A 72 -5.20 -7.62 -7.26
C THR A 72 -5.69 -6.32 -7.87
N HIS A 73 -5.28 -5.19 -7.30
CA HIS A 73 -5.79 -3.88 -7.72
C HIS A 73 -4.75 -3.03 -8.47
N GLN A 74 -3.62 -3.63 -8.88
CA GLN A 74 -2.52 -2.86 -9.47
C GLN A 74 -2.92 -2.06 -10.71
N ASP A 75 -3.85 -2.59 -11.50
CA ASP A 75 -4.28 -1.92 -12.73
C ASP A 75 -5.11 -0.66 -12.46
N ARG A 76 -5.59 -0.52 -11.24
CA ARG A 76 -6.42 0.63 -10.84
C ARG A 76 -5.62 1.70 -10.11
N ILE A 77 -4.36 1.43 -9.77
CA ILE A 77 -3.54 2.41 -9.07
C ILE A 77 -2.99 3.40 -10.08
N VAL A 78 -3.16 4.69 -9.78
CA VAL A 78 -2.72 5.75 -10.71
C VAL A 78 -1.21 5.73 -10.91
N GLU A 79 -0.78 6.07 -12.11
CA GLU A 79 0.64 6.11 -12.43
C GLU A 79 1.34 7.24 -11.69
N GLY A 80 2.63 7.07 -11.49
CA GLY A 80 3.49 8.11 -10.96
C GLY A 80 3.37 8.38 -9.47
N CYS A 81 2.63 7.57 -8.72
CA CYS A 81 2.51 7.77 -7.28
C CYS A 81 3.39 6.81 -6.50
N HIS A 82 3.84 7.26 -5.34
CA HIS A 82 4.49 6.40 -4.36
C HIS A 82 3.51 6.16 -3.22
N VAL A 83 3.32 4.90 -2.84
CA VAL A 83 2.37 4.50 -1.82
C VAL A 83 3.08 3.63 -0.79
N VAL A 84 2.99 3.98 0.48
CA VAL A 84 3.48 3.12 1.55
C VAL A 84 2.31 2.70 2.40
N VAL A 85 2.17 1.39 2.57
CA VAL A 85 1.15 0.80 3.43
C VAL A 85 1.79 0.45 4.75
N ILE A 86 1.32 1.06 5.82
CA ILE A 86 1.84 0.83 7.17
C ILE A 86 0.81 -0.01 7.92
N ALA A 87 1.22 -1.20 8.35
CA ALA A 87 0.33 -2.07 9.10
C ALA A 87 0.25 -1.61 10.56
N ARG A 88 -0.97 -1.35 11.03
CA ARG A 88 -1.19 -0.94 12.41
C ARG A 88 -1.24 -2.17 13.31
N TRP A 89 -1.13 -1.95 14.62
CA TRP A 89 -1.03 -3.01 15.60
C TRP A 89 -2.21 -4.01 15.59
N LYS A 90 -3.37 -3.58 15.10
CA LYS A 90 -4.56 -4.44 15.00
C LYS A 90 -4.56 -5.33 13.76
N SER A 91 -3.67 -5.09 12.80
CA SER A 91 -3.70 -5.81 11.52
C SER A 91 -3.51 -7.32 11.64
N PRO A 92 -2.76 -7.86 12.63
CA PRO A 92 -2.66 -9.31 12.75
C PRO A 92 -4.00 -10.03 12.98
N ASP A 93 -4.96 -9.35 13.58
CA ASP A 93 -6.28 -9.92 13.89
C ASP A 93 -7.29 -9.73 12.76
N ALA A 94 -6.92 -9.01 11.72
CA ALA A 94 -7.81 -8.74 10.61
C ALA A 94 -7.82 -9.90 9.62
N THR A 95 -8.97 -10.13 9.01
CA THR A 95 -9.07 -11.08 7.91
C THR A 95 -8.56 -10.41 6.63
N GLN A 96 -8.31 -11.23 5.59
CA GLN A 96 -7.91 -10.70 4.30
C GLN A 96 -8.95 -9.72 3.74
N VAL A 97 -10.22 -10.07 3.89
CA VAL A 97 -11.32 -9.21 3.43
C VAL A 97 -11.33 -7.88 4.15
N GLU A 98 -11.09 -7.89 5.46
CA GLU A 98 -11.04 -6.67 6.26
C GLU A 98 -9.87 -5.78 5.87
N LEU A 99 -8.69 -6.37 5.63
CA LEU A 99 -7.51 -5.63 5.19
C LEU A 99 -7.76 -5.01 3.82
N GLU A 100 -8.32 -5.77 2.90
CA GLU A 100 -8.61 -5.29 1.56
C GLU A 100 -9.62 -4.15 1.57
N ARG A 101 -10.66 -4.28 2.36
CA ARG A 101 -11.68 -3.25 2.49
C ARG A 101 -11.09 -1.96 3.02
N ASP A 102 -10.23 -2.06 4.03
CA ASP A 102 -9.55 -0.90 4.59
C ASP A 102 -8.63 -0.24 3.55
N TRP A 103 -7.86 -1.05 2.82
CA TRP A 103 -6.97 -0.55 1.78
C TRP A 103 -7.73 0.18 0.67
N LEU A 104 -8.82 -0.41 0.18
CA LEU A 104 -9.63 0.19 -0.87
C LEU A 104 -10.23 1.54 -0.43
N LYS A 105 -10.69 1.60 0.80
CA LYS A 105 -11.25 2.82 1.37
C LYS A 105 -10.18 3.93 1.42
N LEU A 106 -8.99 3.59 1.89
CA LEU A 106 -7.89 4.55 1.99
C LEU A 106 -7.38 4.98 0.62
N ALA A 107 -7.26 4.04 -0.32
CA ALA A 107 -6.80 4.35 -1.67
C ALA A 107 -7.78 5.27 -2.40
N ALA A 108 -9.09 5.05 -2.21
CA ALA A 108 -10.10 5.91 -2.78
C ALA A 108 -10.02 7.31 -2.17
N ARG A 109 -9.85 7.39 -0.87
CA ARG A 109 -9.74 8.65 -0.14
C ARG A 109 -8.50 9.43 -0.57
N ALA A 110 -7.41 8.72 -0.83
CA ALA A 110 -6.15 9.32 -1.28
C ALA A 110 -6.18 9.73 -2.75
N GLY A 111 -7.19 9.32 -3.49
CA GLY A 111 -7.32 9.66 -4.90
C GLY A 111 -6.37 8.90 -5.81
N ILE A 112 -5.89 7.74 -5.38
CA ILE A 112 -4.96 6.94 -6.19
C ILE A 112 -5.62 5.73 -6.84
N LEU A 113 -6.91 5.54 -6.65
CA LEU A 113 -7.61 4.39 -7.16
C LEU A 113 -8.53 4.80 -8.30
N GLN A 114 -8.22 4.31 -9.51
CA GLN A 114 -9.04 4.55 -10.68
C GLN A 114 -10.23 3.59 -10.70
N PRO A 115 -11.32 3.95 -11.42
CA PRO A 115 -12.40 3.00 -11.61
C PRO A 115 -11.90 1.77 -12.37
N PRO A 116 -12.61 0.63 -12.28
CA PRO A 116 -12.21 -0.57 -13.03
C PRO A 116 -12.03 -0.27 -14.52
N THR A 117 -10.96 -0.82 -15.11
CA THR A 117 -10.57 -0.50 -16.48
C THR A 117 -11.53 -1.06 -17.52
N HIS A 118 -12.20 -2.17 -17.23
CA HIS A 118 -13.18 -2.72 -18.15
C HIS A 118 -14.56 -2.27 -17.73
N GLN A 119 -15.27 -1.70 -18.65
CA GLN A 119 -16.63 -1.24 -18.42
C GLN A 119 -17.54 -1.91 -19.45
N PRO A 120 -18.69 -2.41 -19.03
CA PRO A 120 -19.66 -2.90 -19.99
C PRO A 120 -20.19 -1.78 -20.84
#